data_9e194461e8e5a63a8ffd8a642f2008f3
#
_entry.id   9e194461e8e5a63a8ffd8a642f2008f3
#
_cell.length_a   1.000
_cell.length_b   1.000
_cell.length_c   1.000
_cell.angle_alpha   90.00
_cell.angle_beta   90.00
_cell.angle_gamma   90.00
#
_symmetry.space_group_name_H-M   'P 1'
#
loop_
_entity.id
_entity.type
_entity.pdbx_description
1 polymer ?
#
loop_
_entity_poly.entity_id
_entity_poly.type
_entity_poly.pdbx_seq_one_letter_code
_entity_poly.pdbx_strand_id
1 'polypeptide(L)'
;MNYELIDNFLGPDEFKELQDLFLGYKISWNCCNGVVLPGDGDYQFVHVLYNNYAPASPFFSSLSPIWQKIDPVSIVRSKANLNMKTPTHVESAFHSDVDNCITAIYYVNTNNGYTEFESNGMKVESIENRIVIFDSNEKHRAVTTTDTARRVVINFNYFI
;
A
#
# COMPACT_ATOMS: atom_id res chain seq x y z
N MET A 1 7.72 -2.32 -19.35
CA MET A 1 7.45 -1.79 -18.01
C MET A 1 8.60 -2.20 -17.10
N ASN A 2 9.17 -1.25 -16.37
CA ASN A 2 10.17 -1.56 -15.35
C ASN A 2 9.48 -1.48 -13.98
N TYR A 3 9.34 -2.63 -13.31
CA TYR A 3 9.00 -2.69 -11.90
C TYR A 3 10.10 -3.45 -11.17
N GLU A 4 10.30 -3.09 -9.93
CA GLU A 4 11.22 -3.76 -9.03
C GLU A 4 10.40 -4.45 -7.93
N LEU A 5 10.64 -5.74 -7.72
CA LEU A 5 9.99 -6.55 -6.69
C LEU A 5 11.06 -7.06 -5.74
N ILE A 6 10.91 -6.73 -4.46
CA ILE A 6 11.88 -7.09 -3.42
C ILE A 6 11.17 -7.78 -2.27
N ASP A 7 11.55 -9.03 -1.99
CA ASP A 7 11.12 -9.76 -0.81
C ASP A 7 12.05 -9.51 0.38
N ASN A 8 11.52 -9.65 1.60
CA ASN A 8 12.27 -9.39 2.85
C ASN A 8 12.92 -8.00 2.85
N PHE A 9 12.14 -7.00 2.46
CA PHE A 9 12.62 -5.63 2.26
C PHE A 9 13.20 -5.01 3.51
N LEU A 10 12.54 -5.18 4.66
CA LEU A 10 13.05 -4.74 5.98
C LEU A 10 13.77 -5.87 6.71
N GLY A 11 14.65 -5.50 7.64
CA GLY A 11 15.19 -6.44 8.61
C GLY A 11 14.07 -7.05 9.49
N PRO A 12 14.28 -8.23 10.09
CA PRO A 12 13.23 -8.94 10.82
C PRO A 12 12.61 -8.10 11.96
N ASP A 13 13.43 -7.38 12.71
CA ASP A 13 12.96 -6.57 13.85
C ASP A 13 12.17 -5.36 13.39
N GLU A 14 12.68 -4.61 12.39
CA GLU A 14 12.00 -3.46 11.80
C GLU A 14 10.66 -3.86 11.17
N PHE A 15 10.65 -5.00 10.46
CA PHE A 15 9.42 -5.55 9.89
C PHE A 15 8.40 -5.89 10.98
N LYS A 16 8.83 -6.57 12.04
CA LYS A 16 7.96 -6.98 13.15
C LYS A 16 7.32 -5.79 13.84
N GLU A 17 8.10 -4.76 14.14
CA GLU A 17 7.60 -3.53 14.75
C GLU A 17 6.55 -2.85 13.87
N LEU A 18 6.81 -2.74 12.57
CA LEU A 18 5.90 -2.14 11.61
C LEU A 18 4.62 -2.99 11.45
N GLN A 19 4.75 -4.30 11.34
CA GLN A 19 3.62 -5.22 11.24
C GLN A 19 2.72 -5.14 12.49
N ASP A 20 3.31 -5.17 13.70
CA ASP A 20 2.57 -5.06 14.95
C ASP A 20 1.83 -3.72 15.09
N LEU A 21 2.39 -2.64 14.55
CA LEU A 21 1.71 -1.35 14.51
C LEU A 21 0.46 -1.41 13.59
N PHE A 22 0.64 -1.84 12.33
CA PHE A 22 -0.44 -1.78 11.33
C PHE A 22 -1.49 -2.88 11.48
N LEU A 23 -1.16 -3.99 12.11
CA LEU A 23 -2.13 -5.05 12.43
C LEU A 23 -2.66 -4.98 13.86
N GLY A 24 -2.11 -4.09 14.69
CA GLY A 24 -2.50 -3.91 16.08
C GLY A 24 -3.65 -2.92 16.30
N TYR A 25 -3.77 -2.45 17.55
CA TYR A 25 -4.86 -1.57 18.00
C TYR A 25 -4.46 -0.09 18.12
N LYS A 26 -3.17 0.24 17.93
CA LYS A 26 -2.68 1.60 18.13
C LYS A 26 -3.04 2.53 16.98
N ILE A 27 -3.11 2.00 15.76
CA ILE A 27 -3.40 2.79 14.57
C ILE A 27 -4.92 2.86 14.36
N SER A 28 -5.42 4.07 14.08
CA SER A 28 -6.82 4.29 13.73
C SER A 28 -7.03 4.14 12.23
N TRP A 29 -8.18 3.62 11.83
CA TRP A 29 -8.57 3.45 10.44
C TRP A 29 -9.81 4.29 10.14
N ASN A 30 -9.77 5.07 9.06
CA ASN A 30 -10.89 5.86 8.58
C ASN A 30 -11.58 5.13 7.43
N CYS A 31 -12.88 4.92 7.53
CA CYS A 31 -13.66 4.34 6.46
C CYS A 31 -13.82 5.35 5.31
N CYS A 32 -13.41 4.98 4.12
CA CYS A 32 -13.63 5.74 2.89
C CYS A 32 -14.73 5.08 2.06
N ASN A 33 -15.72 5.88 1.67
CA ASN A 33 -16.78 5.46 0.76
C ASN A 33 -16.30 5.57 -0.69
N GLY A 34 -15.52 4.60 -1.10
CA GLY A 34 -14.87 4.50 -2.40
C GLY A 34 -13.41 4.04 -2.28
N VAL A 35 -12.95 3.30 -3.26
CA VAL A 35 -11.56 2.84 -3.39
C VAL A 35 -10.79 3.72 -4.37
N VAL A 36 -11.37 3.98 -5.53
CA VAL A 36 -10.79 4.80 -6.60
C VAL A 36 -11.45 6.17 -6.66
N LEU A 37 -12.79 6.19 -6.68
CA LEU A 37 -13.58 7.41 -6.73
C LEU A 37 -14.57 7.44 -5.56
N PRO A 38 -14.90 8.62 -5.02
CA PRO A 38 -15.95 8.73 -4.02
C PRO A 38 -17.27 8.15 -4.52
N GLY A 39 -17.82 7.18 -3.79
CA GLY A 39 -19.11 6.58 -4.12
C GLY A 39 -19.09 5.57 -5.27
N ASP A 40 -17.94 4.97 -5.59
CA ASP A 40 -17.80 3.95 -6.65
C ASP A 40 -18.48 2.60 -6.31
N GLY A 41 -19.09 2.50 -5.16
CA GLY A 41 -19.78 1.29 -4.69
C GLY A 41 -18.90 0.39 -3.82
N ASP A 42 -17.62 0.65 -3.76
CA ASP A 42 -16.65 -0.04 -2.92
C ASP A 42 -16.36 0.77 -1.66
N TYR A 43 -15.67 0.16 -0.72
CA TYR A 43 -15.16 0.84 0.47
C TYR A 43 -13.81 0.28 0.89
N GLN A 44 -13.02 1.10 1.52
CA GLN A 44 -11.76 0.69 2.16
C GLN A 44 -11.54 1.50 3.44
N PHE A 45 -10.66 0.99 4.27
CA PHE A 45 -10.17 1.75 5.42
C PHE A 45 -8.79 2.30 5.11
N VAL A 46 -8.56 3.55 5.49
CA VAL A 46 -7.29 4.22 5.25
C VAL A 46 -6.72 4.86 6.50
N HIS A 47 -5.39 4.95 6.55
CA HIS A 47 -4.67 5.78 7.48
C HIS A 47 -3.62 6.59 6.72
N VAL A 48 -3.81 7.91 6.67
CA VAL A 48 -2.88 8.81 5.97
C VAL A 48 -1.72 9.13 6.90
N LEU A 49 -0.50 8.83 6.47
CA LEU A 49 0.71 9.05 7.26
C LEU A 49 1.43 10.34 6.86
N TYR A 50 1.45 10.65 5.56
CA TYR A 50 2.05 11.86 5.02
C TYR A 50 1.24 12.36 3.84
N ASN A 51 0.92 13.66 3.81
CA ASN A 51 0.20 14.30 2.72
C ASN A 51 0.39 15.82 2.78
N ASN A 52 0.21 16.51 1.66
CA ASN A 52 0.35 17.97 1.58
C ASN A 52 1.69 18.46 2.16
N TYR A 53 2.79 17.76 1.82
CA TYR A 53 4.17 18.11 2.24
C TYR A 53 4.41 18.09 3.75
N ALA A 54 3.59 17.37 4.51
CA ALA A 54 3.73 17.28 5.97
C ALA A 54 3.31 15.90 6.51
N PRO A 55 3.89 15.47 7.65
CA PRO A 55 3.35 14.35 8.41
C PRO A 55 1.89 14.61 8.81
N ALA A 56 1.02 13.66 8.48
CA ALA A 56 -0.41 13.70 8.77
C ALA A 56 -0.81 12.77 9.93
N SER A 57 0.17 12.05 10.46
CA SER A 57 -0.01 11.10 11.56
C SER A 57 1.23 11.07 12.45
N PRO A 58 1.07 10.88 13.77
CA PRO A 58 2.20 10.66 14.69
C PRO A 58 2.96 9.37 14.36
N PHE A 59 2.36 8.45 13.61
CA PHE A 59 2.99 7.20 13.18
C PHE A 59 3.81 7.33 11.89
N PHE A 60 3.93 8.52 11.30
CA PHE A 60 4.77 8.72 10.11
C PHE A 60 6.22 8.29 10.35
N SER A 61 6.76 8.56 11.54
CA SER A 61 8.14 8.18 11.90
C SER A 61 8.39 6.68 11.90
N SER A 62 7.35 5.84 12.07
CA SER A 62 7.49 4.38 11.99
C SER A 62 7.84 3.88 10.58
N LEU A 63 7.66 4.71 9.55
CA LEU A 63 8.05 4.43 8.17
C LEU A 63 9.53 4.73 7.88
N SER A 64 10.28 5.28 8.86
CA SER A 64 11.70 5.65 8.69
C SER A 64 12.56 4.52 8.10
N PRO A 65 12.45 3.24 8.51
CA PRO A 65 13.25 2.16 7.91
C PRO A 65 12.98 1.96 6.42
N ILE A 66 11.72 2.14 5.98
CA ILE A 66 11.36 2.06 4.56
C ILE A 66 11.94 3.26 3.81
N TRP A 67 11.75 4.48 4.34
CA TRP A 67 12.25 5.70 3.72
C TRP A 67 13.77 5.74 3.61
N GLN A 68 14.49 5.21 4.61
CA GLN A 68 15.96 5.12 4.56
C GLN A 68 16.46 4.17 3.47
N LYS A 69 15.70 3.12 3.14
CA LYS A 69 16.07 2.18 2.06
C LYS A 69 15.70 2.70 0.68
N ILE A 70 14.58 3.43 0.56
CA ILE A 70 14.15 4.06 -0.69
C ILE A 70 15.03 5.27 -1.01
N ASP A 71 15.47 6.03 0.01
CA ASP A 71 16.28 7.24 -0.08
C ASP A 71 15.73 8.28 -1.09
N PRO A 72 14.47 8.74 -0.93
CA PRO A 72 13.84 9.63 -1.90
C PRO A 72 14.38 11.06 -1.77
N VAL A 73 14.42 11.77 -2.89
CA VAL A 73 14.69 13.23 -2.90
C VAL A 73 13.53 13.99 -2.25
N SER A 74 12.29 13.54 -2.47
CA SER A 74 11.11 14.19 -1.91
C SER A 74 9.96 13.21 -1.74
N ILE A 75 9.27 13.29 -0.59
CA ILE A 75 8.08 12.51 -0.30
C ILE A 75 6.85 13.29 -0.77
N VAL A 76 5.98 12.63 -1.53
CA VAL A 76 4.70 13.19 -1.99
C VAL A 76 3.57 12.75 -1.06
N ARG A 77 3.44 11.43 -0.84
CA ARG A 77 2.37 10.86 -0.03
C ARG A 77 2.78 9.52 0.56
N SER A 78 2.28 9.21 1.76
CA SER A 78 2.22 7.84 2.26
C SER A 78 0.87 7.56 2.92
N LYS A 79 0.26 6.44 2.53
CA LYS A 79 -1.10 6.05 2.95
C LYS A 79 -1.18 4.54 3.12
N ALA A 80 -1.59 4.10 4.30
CA ALA A 80 -1.95 2.71 4.52
C ALA A 80 -3.40 2.46 4.09
N ASN A 81 -3.63 1.34 3.41
CA ASN A 81 -4.94 0.87 2.97
C ASN A 81 -5.22 -0.50 3.59
N LEU A 82 -6.42 -0.68 4.11
CA LEU A 82 -6.93 -1.93 4.66
C LEU A 82 -8.20 -2.31 3.92
N ASN A 83 -8.19 -3.49 3.30
CA ASN A 83 -9.37 -4.12 2.72
C ASN A 83 -9.78 -5.30 3.59
N MET A 84 -11.06 -5.37 3.93
CA MET A 84 -11.63 -6.50 4.68
C MET A 84 -11.74 -7.74 3.79
N LYS A 85 -11.79 -8.91 4.44
CA LYS A 85 -12.10 -10.18 3.80
C LYS A 85 -13.44 -10.11 3.07
N THR A 86 -13.47 -10.64 1.85
CA THR A 86 -14.69 -10.82 1.07
C THR A 86 -14.93 -12.30 0.75
N PRO A 87 -16.18 -12.73 0.50
CA PRO A 87 -16.47 -14.13 0.16
C PRO A 87 -15.78 -14.61 -1.13
N THR A 88 -15.64 -13.71 -2.10
CA THR A 88 -14.91 -13.90 -3.36
C THR A 88 -14.01 -12.71 -3.57
N HIS A 89 -12.99 -12.83 -4.40
CA HIS A 89 -12.16 -11.68 -4.78
C HIS A 89 -13.01 -10.57 -5.39
N VAL A 90 -12.85 -9.35 -4.86
CA VAL A 90 -13.43 -8.11 -5.41
C VAL A 90 -12.28 -7.28 -5.94
N GLU A 91 -12.41 -6.88 -7.20
CA GLU A 91 -11.42 -6.12 -7.94
C GLU A 91 -11.85 -4.65 -7.96
N SER A 92 -10.99 -3.74 -7.48
CA SER A 92 -11.23 -2.30 -7.66
C SER A 92 -11.03 -1.89 -9.13
N ALA A 93 -11.47 -0.69 -9.50
CA ALA A 93 -11.16 -0.16 -10.82
C ALA A 93 -9.64 0.07 -10.98
N PHE A 94 -9.14 -0.06 -12.21
CA PHE A 94 -7.77 0.34 -12.53
C PHE A 94 -7.61 1.85 -12.41
N HIS A 95 -6.54 2.27 -11.75
CA HIS A 95 -6.20 3.68 -11.52
C HIS A 95 -4.69 3.88 -11.44
N SER A 96 -4.24 5.09 -11.65
CA SER A 96 -2.93 5.60 -11.26
C SER A 96 -3.07 6.40 -9.96
N ASP A 97 -2.01 6.47 -9.17
CA ASP A 97 -2.04 7.22 -7.90
C ASP A 97 -1.78 8.73 -8.10
N VAL A 98 -0.52 9.10 -8.14
CA VAL A 98 -0.05 10.48 -8.32
C VAL A 98 0.80 10.50 -9.58
N ASP A 99 0.51 11.42 -10.49
CA ASP A 99 1.19 11.49 -11.79
C ASP A 99 2.68 11.86 -11.67
N ASN A 100 3.49 11.30 -12.57
CA ASN A 100 4.89 11.68 -12.80
C ASN A 100 5.83 11.54 -11.59
N CYS A 101 5.62 10.53 -10.77
CA CYS A 101 6.51 10.17 -9.66
C CYS A 101 6.77 8.65 -9.63
N ILE A 102 7.33 8.16 -8.55
CA ILE A 102 7.45 6.72 -8.28
C ILE A 102 6.37 6.31 -7.28
N THR A 103 5.75 5.17 -7.54
CA THR A 103 4.86 4.49 -6.60
C THR A 103 5.56 3.25 -6.05
N ALA A 104 5.48 3.06 -4.73
CA ALA A 104 5.81 1.79 -4.11
C ALA A 104 4.64 1.28 -3.27
N ILE A 105 4.40 -0.03 -3.32
CA ILE A 105 3.40 -0.69 -2.48
C ILE A 105 4.11 -1.71 -1.60
N TYR A 106 4.04 -1.50 -0.29
CA TYR A 106 4.61 -2.39 0.72
C TYR A 106 3.50 -3.25 1.33
N TYR A 107 3.70 -4.56 1.36
CA TYR A 107 2.73 -5.54 1.85
C TYR A 107 3.02 -5.89 3.32
N VAL A 108 2.07 -5.57 4.19
CA VAL A 108 2.22 -5.73 5.64
C VAL A 108 1.96 -7.15 6.09
N ASN A 109 1.07 -7.89 5.40
CA ASN A 109 0.71 -9.25 5.76
C ASN A 109 0.49 -10.14 4.53
N THR A 110 0.82 -11.42 4.69
CA THR A 110 0.56 -12.44 3.67
C THR A 110 -0.93 -12.78 3.62
N ASN A 111 -1.47 -12.81 2.40
CA ASN A 111 -2.84 -13.22 2.10
C ASN A 111 -2.99 -13.48 0.59
N ASN A 112 -4.12 -14.05 0.16
CA ASN A 112 -4.37 -14.36 -1.25
C ASN A 112 -4.91 -13.19 -2.09
N GLY A 113 -5.06 -12.00 -1.52
CA GLY A 113 -5.29 -10.78 -2.28
C GLY A 113 -4.01 -10.35 -3.00
N TYR A 114 -4.13 -9.51 -4.01
CA TYR A 114 -2.99 -9.11 -4.84
C TYR A 114 -3.16 -7.69 -5.41
N THR A 115 -2.10 -7.18 -6.01
CA THR A 115 -2.12 -6.00 -6.87
C THR A 115 -2.00 -6.46 -8.31
N GLU A 116 -2.82 -5.96 -9.23
CA GLU A 116 -2.79 -6.30 -10.64
C GLU A 116 -2.51 -5.05 -11.50
N PHE A 117 -1.66 -5.20 -12.50
CA PHE A 117 -1.29 -4.14 -13.44
C PHE A 117 -2.07 -4.26 -14.76
N GLU A 118 -2.67 -3.15 -15.23
CA GLU A 118 -3.52 -3.12 -16.43
C GLU A 118 -2.74 -3.48 -17.69
N SER A 119 -1.51 -2.97 -17.82
CA SER A 119 -0.76 -3.04 -19.08
C SER A 119 -0.36 -4.45 -19.52
N ASN A 120 -0.21 -5.38 -18.58
CA ASN A 120 0.26 -6.75 -18.88
C ASN A 120 -0.45 -7.85 -18.08
N GLY A 121 -1.41 -7.49 -17.23
CA GLY A 121 -2.12 -8.45 -16.36
C GLY A 121 -1.26 -9.09 -15.28
N MET A 122 -0.08 -8.53 -15.00
CA MET A 122 0.80 -9.07 -13.97
C MET A 122 0.17 -8.90 -12.58
N LYS A 123 0.24 -9.96 -11.78
CA LYS A 123 -0.25 -10.00 -10.41
C LYS A 123 0.93 -10.06 -9.45
N VAL A 124 0.93 -9.13 -8.49
CA VAL A 124 1.87 -9.14 -7.37
C VAL A 124 1.12 -9.62 -6.14
N GLU A 125 1.45 -10.81 -5.68
CA GLU A 125 0.85 -11.44 -4.50
C GLU A 125 1.18 -10.67 -3.23
N SER A 126 0.22 -10.59 -2.32
CA SER A 126 0.42 -10.02 -1.00
C SER A 126 1.23 -10.98 -0.13
N ILE A 127 2.55 -10.82 -0.15
CA ILE A 127 3.50 -11.51 0.74
C ILE A 127 4.04 -10.47 1.72
N GLU A 128 4.01 -10.79 3.00
CA GLU A 128 4.52 -9.89 4.04
C GLU A 128 5.98 -9.53 3.82
N ASN A 129 6.34 -8.28 4.16
CA ASN A 129 7.68 -7.72 3.97
C ASN A 129 8.16 -7.69 2.50
N ARG A 130 7.21 -7.69 1.55
CA ARG A 130 7.46 -7.49 0.12
C ARG A 130 7.20 -6.02 -0.22
N ILE A 131 7.98 -5.47 -1.15
CA ILE A 131 7.69 -4.18 -1.78
C ILE A 131 7.72 -4.35 -3.31
N VAL A 132 6.82 -3.66 -3.99
CA VAL A 132 6.86 -3.48 -5.45
C VAL A 132 6.99 -1.99 -5.75
N ILE A 133 7.93 -1.62 -6.63
CA ILE A 133 8.26 -0.24 -7.00
C ILE A 133 8.06 -0.09 -8.50
N PHE A 134 7.35 0.95 -8.95
CA PHE A 134 7.00 1.16 -10.35
C PHE A 134 6.70 2.63 -10.65
N ASP A 135 6.64 2.98 -11.94
CA ASP A 135 6.23 4.31 -12.41
C ASP A 135 4.76 4.58 -12.01
N SER A 136 4.50 5.72 -11.39
CA SER A 136 3.17 6.07 -10.88
C SER A 136 2.09 6.22 -11.95
N ASN A 137 2.48 6.43 -13.21
CA ASN A 137 1.54 6.48 -14.34
C ASN A 137 1.02 5.08 -14.74
N GLU A 138 1.64 4.03 -14.21
CA GLU A 138 1.19 2.66 -14.45
C GLU A 138 -0.10 2.37 -13.71
N LYS A 139 -1.14 2.03 -14.47
CA LYS A 139 -2.43 1.70 -13.89
C LYS A 139 -2.42 0.34 -13.23
N HIS A 140 -2.91 0.32 -12.02
CA HIS A 140 -3.01 -0.87 -11.19
C HIS A 140 -4.31 -0.89 -10.41
N ARG A 141 -4.66 -2.06 -9.87
CA ARG A 141 -5.82 -2.23 -8.99
C ARG A 141 -5.52 -3.12 -7.81
N ALA A 142 -6.25 -2.93 -6.73
CA ALA A 142 -6.25 -3.83 -5.59
C ALA A 142 -7.32 -4.91 -5.76
N VAL A 143 -6.97 -6.12 -5.32
CA VAL A 143 -7.90 -7.25 -5.23
C VAL A 143 -7.96 -7.71 -3.78
N THR A 144 -9.18 -7.86 -3.26
CA THR A 144 -9.43 -8.20 -1.86
C THR A 144 -8.94 -9.60 -1.51
N THR A 145 -8.78 -9.87 -0.21
CA THR A 145 -8.46 -11.20 0.32
C THR A 145 -9.71 -12.02 0.59
N THR A 146 -9.60 -13.35 0.43
CA THR A 146 -10.66 -14.32 0.77
C THR A 146 -10.24 -15.30 1.87
N ASP A 147 -8.97 -15.33 2.25
CA ASP A 147 -8.40 -16.32 3.19
C ASP A 147 -8.02 -15.75 4.56
N THR A 148 -7.76 -14.43 4.65
CA THR A 148 -7.40 -13.73 5.90
C THR A 148 -8.41 -12.64 6.25
N ALA A 149 -8.50 -12.25 7.51
CA ALA A 149 -9.47 -11.24 7.97
C ALA A 149 -9.33 -9.90 7.24
N ARG A 150 -8.12 -9.54 6.83
CA ARG A 150 -7.82 -8.27 6.18
C ARG A 150 -6.54 -8.34 5.34
N ARG A 151 -6.48 -7.50 4.30
CA ARG A 151 -5.30 -7.20 3.52
C ARG A 151 -4.85 -5.78 3.85
N VAL A 152 -3.60 -5.62 4.26
CA VAL A 152 -3.02 -4.32 4.59
C VAL A 152 -1.81 -4.05 3.72
N VAL A 153 -1.80 -2.91 3.06
CA VAL A 153 -0.66 -2.40 2.28
C VAL A 153 -0.39 -0.95 2.63
N ILE A 154 0.83 -0.50 2.39
CA ILE A 154 1.22 0.91 2.53
C ILE A 154 1.69 1.41 1.16
N ASN A 155 1.01 2.42 0.63
CA ASN A 155 1.36 3.07 -0.62
C ASN A 155 2.27 4.28 -0.34
N PHE A 156 3.34 4.38 -1.11
CA PHE A 156 4.32 5.44 -1.09
C PHE A 156 4.38 6.11 -2.46
N ASN A 157 4.31 7.44 -2.50
CA ASN A 157 4.55 8.21 -3.71
C ASN A 157 5.69 9.20 -3.43
N TYR A 158 6.70 9.23 -4.30
CA TYR A 158 7.93 9.99 -4.06
C TYR A 158 8.70 10.26 -5.35
N PHE A 159 9.65 11.20 -5.28
CA PHE A 159 10.63 11.47 -6.34
C PHE A 159 12.03 10.93 -5.96
N ILE A 160 12.76 10.46 -6.96
CA ILE A 160 14.17 10.03 -6.89
C ILE A 160 15.05 10.94 -7.75
#